data_c3716a3f321f2450b9569034d51c1b2e
#
_entry.id   c3716a3f321f2450b9569034d51c1b2e
#
_cell.length_a   1.000
_cell.length_b   1.000
_cell.length_c   1.000
_cell.angle_alpha   90.00
_cell.angle_beta   90.00
_cell.angle_gamma   90.00
#
_symmetry.space_group_name_H-M   'P 1'
#
loop_
_entity.id
_entity.type
_entity.pdbx_description
1 polymer ?
#
loop_
_entity_poly.entity_id
_entity_poly.type
_entity_poly.pdbx_seq_one_letter_code
_entity_poly.pdbx_strand_id
1 'polypeptide(L)'
;MIKDKRVLITGGAGSIGSELVRQLAPSNKVFILDTNETGAFDLREELVQKGFNVYSRTGDVRNLATVEETFSDFKPQIVFHAAALKHVTPNEEYPDEAIQTNIIGTHNVIKVAKRWECLEKFVFISTDKVVNAKCIMGITKLCAESLVRRAGEKFVSVRFGNVMASRGSVLEIWQRQYDMREPLTVTHKDMTRYMMTIPQACGLVIKASEEGGKGEVWVMDMGNQVNIFDLANKIIEMSGEEKSIRTIGVRTGEMLYEKLMTAEEENGATKSGKFFIIK
;
A
#
# COMPACT_ATOMS: atom_id res chain seq x y z
N MET A 1 13.72 13.54 -9.12
CA MET A 1 14.18 12.66 -8.01
C MET A 1 14.07 13.45 -6.71
N ILE A 2 13.34 12.92 -5.72
CA ILE A 2 13.13 13.55 -4.39
C ILE A 2 14.47 13.60 -3.65
N LYS A 3 14.96 14.80 -3.35
CA LYS A 3 16.22 15.02 -2.61
C LYS A 3 16.08 16.18 -1.64
N ASP A 4 16.82 16.09 -0.53
CA ASP A 4 16.93 17.12 0.50
C ASP A 4 15.57 17.55 1.09
N LYS A 5 14.61 16.61 1.15
CA LYS A 5 13.26 16.82 1.65
C LYS A 5 13.06 16.20 3.03
N ARG A 6 12.09 16.74 3.77
CA ARG A 6 11.51 16.10 4.94
C ARG A 6 10.30 15.28 4.50
N VAL A 7 10.45 13.96 4.56
CA VAL A 7 9.47 12.98 4.07
C VAL A 7 8.83 12.27 5.25
N LEU A 8 7.51 12.41 5.41
CA LEU A 8 6.73 11.65 6.38
C LEU A 8 6.11 10.43 5.71
N ILE A 9 6.27 9.26 6.33
CA ILE A 9 5.66 8.01 5.87
C ILE A 9 4.80 7.47 7.00
N THR A 10 3.49 7.54 6.86
CA THR A 10 2.55 6.87 7.76
C THR A 10 2.39 5.41 7.35
N GLY A 11 2.31 4.49 8.31
CA GLY A 11 2.40 3.06 8.01
C GLY A 11 3.82 2.65 7.57
N GLY A 12 4.83 3.40 8.04
CA GLY A 12 6.20 3.25 7.59
C GLY A 12 6.89 1.96 8.01
N ALA A 13 6.36 1.23 9.00
CA ALA A 13 6.82 -0.11 9.36
C ALA A 13 6.11 -1.22 8.56
N GLY A 14 5.12 -0.90 7.72
CA GLY A 14 4.46 -1.85 6.81
C GLY A 14 5.32 -2.23 5.60
N SER A 15 4.84 -3.18 4.77
CA SER A 15 5.61 -3.69 3.62
C SER A 15 5.96 -2.60 2.59
N ILE A 16 5.01 -1.76 2.21
CA ILE A 16 5.24 -0.64 1.29
C ILE A 16 5.97 0.50 1.99
N GLY A 17 5.52 0.85 3.21
CA GLY A 17 6.11 1.96 3.96
C GLY A 17 7.60 1.75 4.24
N SER A 18 8.00 0.55 4.70
CA SER A 18 9.41 0.26 5.03
C SER A 18 10.33 0.32 3.81
N GLU A 19 9.84 -0.12 2.66
CA GLU A 19 10.61 -0.01 1.41
C GLU A 19 10.70 1.44 0.93
N LEU A 20 9.60 2.23 1.03
CA LEU A 20 9.67 3.67 0.75
C LEU A 20 10.70 4.37 1.66
N VAL A 21 10.73 4.01 2.96
CA VAL A 21 11.75 4.53 3.89
C VAL A 21 13.15 4.20 3.38
N ARG A 22 13.41 2.92 3.00
CA ARG A 22 14.74 2.50 2.50
C ARG A 22 15.15 3.20 1.22
N GLN A 23 14.23 3.39 0.27
CA GLN A 23 14.52 4.05 -1.00
C GLN A 23 14.72 5.58 -0.85
N LEU A 24 14.07 6.22 0.11
CA LEU A 24 14.09 7.67 0.28
C LEU A 24 15.15 8.16 1.29
N ALA A 25 15.50 7.37 2.30
CA ALA A 25 16.43 7.74 3.36
C ALA A 25 17.82 8.15 2.87
N PRO A 26 18.41 7.56 1.80
CA PRO A 26 19.74 7.95 1.34
C PRO A 26 19.87 9.42 0.89
N SER A 27 18.77 10.06 0.53
CA SER A 27 18.79 11.43 -0.03
C SER A 27 17.87 12.40 0.71
N ASN A 28 17.22 11.96 1.81
CA ASN A 28 16.20 12.76 2.50
C ASN A 28 16.25 12.56 4.02
N LYS A 29 15.59 13.45 4.75
CA LYS A 29 15.21 13.21 6.16
C LYS A 29 13.87 12.49 6.16
N VAL A 30 13.80 11.31 6.76
CA VAL A 30 12.59 10.49 6.74
C VAL A 30 12.03 10.31 8.15
N PHE A 31 10.71 10.45 8.30
CA PHE A 31 10.01 10.22 9.55
C PHE A 31 8.98 9.10 9.38
N ILE A 32 9.03 8.12 10.25
CA ILE A 32 8.13 6.96 10.32
C ILE A 32 7.06 7.25 11.37
N LEU A 33 5.78 7.23 10.99
CA LEU A 33 4.64 7.18 11.90
C LEU A 33 3.94 5.85 11.74
N ASP A 34 3.98 4.99 12.76
CA ASP A 34 3.37 3.67 12.72
C ASP A 34 2.87 3.24 14.11
N THR A 35 1.86 2.40 14.17
CA THR A 35 1.40 1.76 15.42
C THR A 35 2.30 0.60 15.83
N ASN A 36 3.05 0.02 14.90
CA ASN A 36 4.00 -1.06 15.16
C ASN A 36 5.33 -0.48 15.67
N GLU A 37 5.46 -0.35 16.99
CA GLU A 37 6.64 0.17 17.68
C GLU A 37 7.92 -0.57 17.27
N THR A 38 7.95 -1.90 17.45
CA THR A 38 9.14 -2.72 17.17
C THR A 38 9.57 -2.59 15.70
N GLY A 39 8.63 -2.72 14.76
CA GLY A 39 8.96 -2.61 13.34
C GLY A 39 9.47 -1.22 12.93
N ALA A 40 8.97 -0.15 13.56
CA ALA A 40 9.45 1.21 13.32
C ALA A 40 10.83 1.44 13.95
N PHE A 41 11.06 0.90 15.15
CA PHE A 41 12.35 0.96 15.84
C PHE A 41 13.44 0.22 15.05
N ASP A 42 13.20 -1.05 14.69
CA ASP A 42 14.18 -1.88 13.98
C ASP A 42 14.57 -1.24 12.63
N LEU A 43 13.59 -0.75 11.87
CA LEU A 43 13.85 -0.08 10.59
C LEU A 43 14.65 1.22 10.77
N ARG A 44 14.33 2.00 11.80
CA ARG A 44 15.09 3.21 12.12
C ARG A 44 16.53 2.86 12.46
N GLU A 45 16.77 1.90 13.37
CA GLU A 45 18.12 1.51 13.79
C GLU A 45 18.93 0.96 12.60
N GLU A 46 18.32 0.10 11.74
CA GLU A 46 18.95 -0.39 10.51
C GLU A 46 19.51 0.76 9.65
N LEU A 47 18.73 1.83 9.48
CA LEU A 47 19.06 2.91 8.57
C LEU A 47 19.95 3.99 9.21
N VAL A 48 19.79 4.25 10.51
CA VAL A 48 20.67 5.16 11.26
C VAL A 48 22.10 4.58 11.34
N GLN A 49 22.27 3.27 11.52
CA GLN A 49 23.58 2.60 11.47
C GLN A 49 24.27 2.74 10.09
N LYS A 50 23.48 2.91 9.01
CA LYS A 50 23.99 3.21 7.67
C LYS A 50 24.29 4.70 7.45
N GLY A 51 24.12 5.55 8.46
CA GLY A 51 24.36 6.99 8.40
C GLY A 51 23.21 7.82 7.84
N PHE A 52 21.99 7.27 7.71
CA PHE A 52 20.85 7.99 7.18
C PHE A 52 20.04 8.72 8.27
N ASN A 53 19.41 9.82 7.91
CA ASN A 53 18.60 10.64 8.81
C ASN A 53 17.15 10.11 8.90
N VAL A 54 16.93 9.10 9.74
CA VAL A 54 15.62 8.48 9.95
C VAL A 54 15.16 8.67 11.39
N TYR A 55 13.91 9.09 11.54
CA TYR A 55 13.23 9.31 12.80
C TYR A 55 11.98 8.41 12.85
N SER A 56 11.52 8.06 14.04
CA SER A 56 10.30 7.29 14.21
C SER A 56 9.50 7.75 15.42
N ARG A 57 8.20 7.61 15.32
CA ARG A 57 7.24 7.79 16.41
C ARG A 57 6.21 6.67 16.36
N THR A 58 5.98 6.01 17.48
CA THR A 58 4.81 5.15 17.65
C THR A 58 3.57 6.02 17.78
N GLY A 59 2.62 5.82 16.86
CA GLY A 59 1.40 6.63 16.85
C GLY A 59 0.38 6.13 15.84
N ASP A 60 -0.87 6.49 16.09
CA ASP A 60 -2.03 6.06 15.31
C ASP A 60 -2.61 7.24 14.53
N VAL A 61 -2.80 7.08 13.23
CA VAL A 61 -3.43 8.09 12.35
C VAL A 61 -4.89 8.37 12.71
N ARG A 62 -5.54 7.47 13.46
CA ARG A 62 -6.90 7.68 13.99
C ARG A 62 -6.92 8.80 15.05
N ASN A 63 -5.81 9.04 15.73
CA ASN A 63 -5.66 10.12 16.70
C ASN A 63 -5.18 11.40 16.00
N LEU A 64 -6.09 12.36 15.85
CA LEU A 64 -5.80 13.63 15.20
C LEU A 64 -4.66 14.40 15.90
N ALA A 65 -4.62 14.42 17.23
CA ALA A 65 -3.56 15.12 17.99
C ALA A 65 -2.17 14.54 17.68
N THR A 66 -2.05 13.19 17.60
CA THR A 66 -0.80 12.53 17.20
C THR A 66 -0.35 12.97 15.81
N VAL A 67 -1.28 13.10 14.87
CA VAL A 67 -0.97 13.57 13.50
C VAL A 67 -0.52 15.04 13.53
N GLU A 68 -1.25 15.91 14.24
CA GLU A 68 -0.92 17.35 14.37
C GLU A 68 0.47 17.56 14.99
N GLU A 69 0.78 16.87 16.09
CA GLU A 69 2.10 16.90 16.72
C GLU A 69 3.21 16.39 15.78
N THR A 70 2.98 15.29 15.08
CA THR A 70 3.95 14.75 14.11
C THR A 70 4.28 15.77 13.01
N PHE A 71 3.28 16.45 12.48
CA PHE A 71 3.50 17.50 11.47
C PHE A 71 4.21 18.72 12.06
N SER A 72 3.86 19.14 13.29
CA SER A 72 4.49 20.26 13.95
C SER A 72 5.97 20.04 14.23
N ASP A 73 6.31 18.85 14.72
CA ASP A 73 7.68 18.50 15.11
C ASP A 73 8.59 18.31 13.88
N PHE A 74 8.12 17.56 12.90
CA PHE A 74 8.94 17.18 11.74
C PHE A 74 8.84 18.16 10.57
N LYS A 75 7.73 18.87 10.42
CA LYS A 75 7.46 19.81 9.32
C LYS A 75 7.62 19.19 7.94
N PRO A 76 6.86 18.13 7.61
CA PRO A 76 7.04 17.38 6.36
C PRO A 76 6.74 18.24 5.13
N GLN A 77 7.53 18.02 4.07
CA GLN A 77 7.31 18.60 2.75
C GLN A 77 6.61 17.60 1.83
N ILE A 78 6.88 16.30 2.04
CA ILE A 78 6.26 15.21 1.29
C ILE A 78 5.67 14.21 2.28
N VAL A 79 4.46 13.75 2.00
CA VAL A 79 3.77 12.74 2.80
C VAL A 79 3.42 11.55 1.93
N PHE A 80 3.89 10.36 2.31
CA PHE A 80 3.41 9.10 1.78
C PHE A 80 2.48 8.45 2.82
N HIS A 81 1.20 8.37 2.49
CA HIS A 81 0.19 7.80 3.38
C HIS A 81 -0.05 6.33 3.02
N ALA A 82 0.67 5.43 3.70
CA ALA A 82 0.57 3.99 3.54
C ALA A 82 -0.08 3.28 4.74
N ALA A 83 -0.44 4.02 5.80
CA ALA A 83 -1.17 3.47 6.93
C ALA A 83 -2.57 3.02 6.52
N ALA A 84 -2.85 1.72 6.63
CA ALA A 84 -4.15 1.14 6.31
C ALA A 84 -4.26 -0.29 6.84
N LEU A 85 -5.48 -0.75 7.09
CA LEU A 85 -5.82 -2.16 7.21
C LEU A 85 -6.13 -2.72 5.82
N LYS A 86 -5.40 -3.78 5.41
CA LYS A 86 -5.41 -4.27 4.01
C LYS A 86 -6.00 -5.68 3.83
N HIS A 87 -6.17 -6.45 4.90
CA HIS A 87 -6.66 -7.82 4.81
C HIS A 87 -8.18 -7.84 4.64
N VAL A 88 -8.67 -8.62 3.64
CA VAL A 88 -10.11 -8.68 3.34
C VAL A 88 -10.86 -9.32 4.51
N THR A 89 -10.55 -10.56 4.85
CA THR A 89 -11.30 -11.32 5.87
C THR A 89 -11.40 -10.61 7.22
N PRO A 90 -10.32 -10.12 7.87
CA PRO A 90 -10.46 -9.41 9.14
C PRO A 90 -11.29 -8.13 9.05
N ASN A 91 -11.26 -7.45 7.90
CA ASN A 91 -12.05 -6.23 7.73
C ASN A 91 -13.54 -6.53 7.47
N GLU A 92 -13.89 -7.71 6.96
CA GLU A 92 -15.30 -8.17 6.93
C GLU A 92 -15.80 -8.54 8.33
N GLU A 93 -14.96 -9.10 9.18
CA GLU A 93 -15.28 -9.48 10.56
C GLU A 93 -15.39 -8.26 11.48
N TYR A 94 -14.51 -7.27 11.30
CA TYR A 94 -14.42 -6.05 12.13
C TYR A 94 -14.41 -4.79 11.24
N PRO A 95 -15.54 -4.44 10.62
CA PRO A 95 -15.62 -3.34 9.66
C PRO A 95 -15.38 -1.95 10.27
N ASP A 96 -15.68 -1.76 11.54
CA ASP A 96 -15.45 -0.54 12.31
C ASP A 96 -13.96 -0.18 12.38
N GLU A 97 -13.08 -1.15 12.56
CA GLU A 97 -11.62 -0.93 12.56
C GLU A 97 -11.13 -0.45 11.18
N ALA A 98 -11.68 -1.03 10.09
CA ALA A 98 -11.38 -0.58 8.73
C ALA A 98 -11.87 0.85 8.48
N ILE A 99 -13.06 1.20 8.93
CA ILE A 99 -13.61 2.56 8.83
C ILE A 99 -12.74 3.55 9.59
N GLN A 100 -12.42 3.25 10.85
CA GLN A 100 -11.60 4.11 11.70
C GLN A 100 -10.20 4.33 11.11
N THR A 101 -9.56 3.27 10.63
CA THR A 101 -8.19 3.38 10.12
C THR A 101 -8.15 3.95 8.70
N ASN A 102 -8.90 3.33 7.77
CA ASN A 102 -8.77 3.65 6.34
C ASN A 102 -9.49 4.94 5.96
N ILE A 103 -10.61 5.29 6.62
CA ILE A 103 -11.36 6.51 6.32
C ILE A 103 -11.01 7.64 7.27
N ILE A 104 -11.24 7.46 8.59
CA ILE A 104 -11.04 8.54 9.57
C ILE A 104 -9.55 8.84 9.71
N GLY A 105 -8.68 7.81 9.78
CA GLY A 105 -7.23 8.00 9.80
C GLY A 105 -6.74 8.77 8.57
N THR A 106 -7.17 8.39 7.36
CA THR A 106 -6.83 9.12 6.14
C THR A 106 -7.36 10.56 6.17
N HIS A 107 -8.61 10.75 6.61
CA HIS A 107 -9.19 12.10 6.77
C HIS A 107 -8.35 12.98 7.70
N ASN A 108 -7.93 12.47 8.85
CA ASN A 108 -7.09 13.18 9.80
C ASN A 108 -5.78 13.65 9.16
N VAL A 109 -5.08 12.74 8.45
CA VAL A 109 -3.81 13.09 7.80
C VAL A 109 -4.04 14.13 6.69
N ILE A 110 -5.10 14.00 5.87
CA ILE A 110 -5.47 15.00 4.86
C ILE A 110 -5.79 16.36 5.50
N LYS A 111 -6.58 16.35 6.59
CA LYS A 111 -7.00 17.56 7.29
C LYS A 111 -5.80 18.39 7.77
N VAL A 112 -4.80 17.72 8.35
CA VAL A 112 -3.56 18.36 8.79
C VAL A 112 -2.72 18.77 7.59
N ALA A 113 -2.52 17.89 6.62
CA ALA A 113 -1.73 18.14 5.43
C ALA A 113 -2.22 19.35 4.61
N LYS A 114 -3.55 19.54 4.49
CA LYS A 114 -4.14 20.70 3.77
C LYS A 114 -3.82 22.04 4.40
N ARG A 115 -3.61 22.10 5.70
CA ARG A 115 -3.27 23.32 6.44
C ARG A 115 -1.77 23.56 6.52
N TRP A 116 -0.97 22.58 6.06
CA TRP A 116 0.48 22.60 6.21
C TRP A 116 1.14 23.36 5.06
N GLU A 117 1.61 24.57 5.33
CA GLU A 117 2.17 25.47 4.30
C GLU A 117 3.36 24.88 3.55
N CYS A 118 4.24 24.15 4.29
CA CYS A 118 5.43 23.54 3.70
C CYS A 118 5.14 22.30 2.86
N LEU A 119 3.89 21.79 2.82
CA LEU A 119 3.57 20.61 2.03
C LEU A 119 3.75 20.89 0.55
N GLU A 120 4.53 20.06 -0.11
CA GLU A 120 4.74 20.07 -1.56
C GLU A 120 3.94 18.95 -2.25
N LYS A 121 3.86 17.77 -1.60
CA LYS A 121 3.18 16.60 -2.16
C LYS A 121 2.59 15.69 -1.08
N PHE A 122 1.41 15.14 -1.37
CA PHE A 122 0.75 14.08 -0.61
C PHE A 122 0.44 12.91 -1.53
N VAL A 123 0.92 11.72 -1.20
CA VAL A 123 0.72 10.50 -1.98
C VAL A 123 -0.06 9.48 -1.14
N PHE A 124 -1.20 9.06 -1.63
CA PHE A 124 -2.02 8.02 -1.02
C PHE A 124 -1.80 6.68 -1.70
N ILE A 125 -1.54 5.64 -0.91
CA ILE A 125 -1.43 4.28 -1.41
C ILE A 125 -2.83 3.66 -1.49
N SER A 126 -3.33 3.50 -2.72
CA SER A 126 -4.61 2.86 -3.04
C SER A 126 -4.43 1.41 -3.50
N THR A 127 -5.46 0.79 -4.04
CA THR A 127 -5.49 -0.64 -4.41
C THR A 127 -6.45 -0.89 -5.58
N ASP A 128 -6.25 -1.97 -6.33
CA ASP A 128 -7.19 -2.49 -7.33
C ASP A 128 -8.59 -2.82 -6.76
N LYS A 129 -8.68 -3.13 -5.47
CA LYS A 129 -9.93 -3.51 -4.79
C LYS A 129 -10.94 -2.37 -4.58
N VAL A 130 -10.57 -1.13 -4.96
CA VAL A 130 -11.49 0.01 -5.05
C VAL A 130 -12.36 -0.05 -6.31
N VAL A 131 -11.92 -0.81 -7.32
CA VAL A 131 -12.64 -0.97 -8.59
C VAL A 131 -13.81 -1.94 -8.38
N ASN A 132 -15.04 -1.43 -8.53
CA ASN A 132 -16.26 -2.21 -8.24
C ASN A 132 -16.20 -2.87 -6.84
N ALA A 133 -15.79 -2.11 -5.84
CA ALA A 133 -15.53 -2.58 -4.49
C ALA A 133 -16.68 -3.43 -3.91
N LYS A 134 -16.39 -4.67 -3.56
CA LYS A 134 -17.35 -5.65 -3.00
C LYS A 134 -17.02 -6.07 -1.57
N CYS A 135 -15.87 -5.63 -1.05
CA CYS A 135 -15.44 -5.93 0.33
C CYS A 135 -15.26 -4.63 1.12
N ILE A 136 -15.40 -4.72 2.44
CA ILE A 136 -15.25 -3.58 3.37
C ILE A 136 -13.91 -2.89 3.16
N MET A 137 -12.83 -3.66 3.04
CA MET A 137 -11.50 -3.09 2.78
C MET A 137 -11.49 -2.25 1.50
N GLY A 138 -12.02 -2.77 0.39
CA GLY A 138 -12.09 -2.04 -0.89
C GLY A 138 -12.98 -0.80 -0.79
N ILE A 139 -14.15 -0.89 -0.14
CA ILE A 139 -15.07 0.24 0.06
C ILE A 139 -14.40 1.35 0.89
N THR A 140 -13.74 0.99 1.99
CA THR A 140 -13.06 1.99 2.86
C THR A 140 -11.89 2.66 2.14
N LYS A 141 -11.15 1.92 1.32
CA LYS A 141 -10.07 2.49 0.50
C LYS A 141 -10.61 3.37 -0.64
N LEU A 142 -11.76 3.03 -1.24
CA LEU A 142 -12.44 3.88 -2.24
C LEU A 142 -12.90 5.19 -1.63
N CYS A 143 -13.48 5.17 -0.43
CA CYS A 143 -13.84 6.38 0.31
C CYS A 143 -12.60 7.26 0.57
N ALA A 144 -11.51 6.66 1.03
CA ALA A 144 -10.25 7.36 1.26
C ALA A 144 -9.66 7.97 -0.02
N GLU A 145 -9.63 7.23 -1.13
CA GLU A 145 -9.20 7.71 -2.45
C GLU A 145 -10.05 8.91 -2.91
N SER A 146 -11.37 8.85 -2.68
CA SER A 146 -12.29 9.95 -3.00
C SER A 146 -12.02 11.21 -2.18
N LEU A 147 -11.62 11.07 -0.90
CA LEU A 147 -11.20 12.20 -0.06
C LEU A 147 -9.91 12.83 -0.60
N VAL A 148 -8.93 12.01 -1.00
CA VAL A 148 -7.65 12.48 -1.57
C VAL A 148 -7.87 13.22 -2.89
N ARG A 149 -8.71 12.69 -3.80
CA ARG A 149 -9.03 13.33 -5.09
C ARG A 149 -9.59 14.74 -4.93
N ARG A 150 -10.32 15.00 -3.83
CA ARG A 150 -10.92 16.32 -3.53
C ARG A 150 -10.07 17.19 -2.60
N ALA A 151 -8.89 16.71 -2.20
CA ALA A 151 -8.10 17.43 -1.21
C ALA A 151 -7.35 18.64 -1.78
N GLY A 152 -6.98 18.64 -3.06
CA GLY A 152 -6.34 19.74 -3.74
C GLY A 152 -5.21 19.33 -4.68
N GLU A 153 -4.51 20.33 -5.25
CA GLU A 153 -3.52 20.13 -6.33
C GLU A 153 -2.27 19.32 -5.90
N LYS A 154 -1.90 19.37 -4.62
CA LYS A 154 -0.72 18.67 -4.11
C LYS A 154 -0.95 17.18 -3.85
N PHE A 155 -2.20 16.71 -4.02
CA PHE A 155 -2.63 15.37 -3.65
C PHE A 155 -2.72 14.45 -4.87
N VAL A 156 -2.24 13.21 -4.72
CA VAL A 156 -2.28 12.17 -5.74
C VAL A 156 -2.53 10.81 -5.07
N SER A 157 -3.30 9.96 -5.73
CA SER A 157 -3.48 8.56 -5.34
C SER A 157 -2.72 7.65 -6.29
N VAL A 158 -2.14 6.55 -5.77
CA VAL A 158 -1.48 5.53 -6.59
C VAL A 158 -2.17 4.20 -6.37
N ARG A 159 -2.70 3.62 -7.45
CA ARG A 159 -3.45 2.36 -7.44
C ARG A 159 -2.63 1.26 -8.10
N PHE A 160 -2.49 0.14 -7.41
CA PHE A 160 -1.85 -1.08 -7.91
C PHE A 160 -2.48 -2.33 -7.29
N GLY A 161 -2.21 -3.49 -7.88
CA GLY A 161 -2.71 -4.79 -7.43
C GLY A 161 -1.87 -5.41 -6.32
N ASN A 162 -1.71 -6.73 -6.36
CA ASN A 162 -1.02 -7.45 -5.30
C ASN A 162 0.50 -7.26 -5.39
N VAL A 163 1.11 -7.10 -4.21
CA VAL A 163 2.56 -6.97 -4.08
C VAL A 163 3.11 -8.24 -3.46
N MET A 164 4.00 -8.92 -4.20
CA MET A 164 4.62 -10.19 -3.80
C MET A 164 5.40 -10.04 -2.50
N ALA A 165 5.38 -11.08 -1.66
CA ALA A 165 6.08 -11.16 -0.39
C ALA A 165 5.75 -10.02 0.59
N SER A 166 4.61 -9.33 0.40
CA SER A 166 4.11 -8.41 1.43
C SER A 166 3.57 -9.20 2.62
N ARG A 167 3.65 -8.63 3.83
CA ARG A 167 3.20 -9.27 5.07
C ARG A 167 1.78 -9.82 4.95
N GLY A 168 1.58 -11.08 5.32
CA GLY A 168 0.31 -11.81 5.19
C GLY A 168 -0.09 -12.13 3.75
N SER A 169 0.81 -11.98 2.77
CA SER A 169 0.56 -12.38 1.38
C SER A 169 0.51 -13.89 1.22
N VAL A 170 -0.03 -14.34 0.09
CA VAL A 170 -0.12 -15.77 -0.24
C VAL A 170 1.25 -16.46 -0.21
N LEU A 171 2.32 -15.78 -0.63
CA LEU A 171 3.67 -16.34 -0.59
C LEU A 171 4.19 -16.56 0.84
N GLU A 172 3.90 -15.65 1.77
CA GLU A 172 4.25 -15.88 3.19
C GLU A 172 3.42 -17.00 3.83
N ILE A 173 2.14 -17.11 3.43
CA ILE A 173 1.28 -18.22 3.88
C ILE A 173 1.85 -19.54 3.37
N TRP A 174 2.20 -19.62 2.10
CA TRP A 174 2.78 -20.83 1.51
C TRP A 174 4.15 -21.16 2.11
N GLN A 175 5.00 -20.17 2.41
CA GLN A 175 6.28 -20.42 3.08
C GLN A 175 6.05 -21.10 4.45
N ARG A 176 5.12 -20.57 5.26
CA ARG A 176 4.78 -21.20 6.56
C ARG A 176 4.22 -22.61 6.39
N GLN A 177 3.32 -22.82 5.41
CA GLN A 177 2.78 -24.16 5.11
C GLN A 177 3.88 -25.11 4.62
N TYR A 178 4.84 -24.57 3.86
CA TYR A 178 6.00 -25.32 3.41
C TYR A 178 6.85 -25.80 4.60
N ASP A 179 7.19 -24.88 5.50
CA ASP A 179 8.00 -25.18 6.70
C ASP A 179 7.30 -26.17 7.65
N MET A 180 5.96 -26.09 7.74
CA MET A 180 5.12 -27.00 8.52
C MET A 180 4.83 -28.34 7.82
N ARG A 181 5.32 -28.56 6.61
CA ARG A 181 5.05 -29.72 5.76
C ARG A 181 3.55 -29.92 5.44
N GLU A 182 2.79 -28.83 5.43
CA GLU A 182 1.38 -28.83 5.06
C GLU A 182 1.18 -28.64 3.55
N PRO A 183 0.01 -29.03 2.98
CA PRO A 183 -0.36 -28.70 1.62
C PRO A 183 -0.42 -27.17 1.41
N LEU A 184 -0.02 -26.68 0.25
CA LEU A 184 -0.23 -25.28 -0.11
C LEU A 184 -1.73 -25.04 -0.32
N THR A 185 -2.27 -23.96 0.27
CA THR A 185 -3.69 -23.62 0.13
C THR A 185 -3.92 -22.56 -0.93
N VAL A 186 -4.95 -22.79 -1.78
CA VAL A 186 -5.43 -21.85 -2.78
C VAL A 186 -6.94 -21.72 -2.63
N THR A 187 -7.46 -20.51 -2.75
CA THR A 187 -8.91 -20.27 -2.55
C THR A 187 -9.75 -20.77 -3.73
N HIS A 188 -9.24 -20.69 -4.98
CA HIS A 188 -9.93 -21.20 -6.16
C HIS A 188 -8.92 -21.47 -7.29
N LYS A 189 -9.20 -22.46 -8.16
CA LYS A 189 -8.31 -22.81 -9.28
C LYS A 189 -8.18 -21.70 -10.32
N ASP A 190 -9.26 -20.94 -10.53
CA ASP A 190 -9.30 -19.86 -11.53
C ASP A 190 -8.96 -18.50 -10.93
N MET A 191 -8.43 -18.45 -9.69
CA MET A 191 -8.05 -17.21 -9.04
C MET A 191 -6.87 -16.57 -9.76
N THR A 192 -7.04 -15.33 -10.22
CA THR A 192 -5.96 -14.55 -10.84
C THR A 192 -5.71 -13.25 -10.13
N ARG A 193 -4.45 -12.79 -10.13
CA ARG A 193 -4.05 -11.51 -9.52
C ARG A 193 -2.99 -10.81 -10.36
N TYR A 194 -3.05 -9.49 -10.40
CA TYR A 194 -1.90 -8.69 -10.80
C TYR A 194 -0.82 -8.80 -9.73
N MET A 195 0.43 -8.98 -10.15
CA MET A 195 1.54 -9.12 -9.22
C MET A 195 2.74 -8.26 -9.60
N MET A 196 3.37 -7.65 -8.59
CA MET A 196 4.64 -6.95 -8.72
C MET A 196 5.48 -7.09 -7.45
N THR A 197 6.76 -6.75 -7.52
CA THR A 197 7.63 -6.75 -6.33
C THR A 197 7.44 -5.47 -5.50
N ILE A 198 7.78 -5.53 -4.22
CA ILE A 198 7.71 -4.36 -3.32
C ILE A 198 8.60 -3.20 -3.84
N PRO A 199 9.88 -3.42 -4.22
CA PRO A 199 10.72 -2.35 -4.77
C PRO A 199 10.17 -1.72 -6.04
N GLN A 200 9.59 -2.51 -6.96
CA GLN A 200 8.94 -1.99 -8.15
C GLN A 200 7.76 -1.09 -7.82
N ALA A 201 6.87 -1.53 -6.91
CA ALA A 201 5.73 -0.73 -6.47
C ALA A 201 6.19 0.61 -5.87
N CYS A 202 7.18 0.59 -4.97
CA CYS A 202 7.70 1.80 -4.33
C CYS A 202 8.38 2.75 -5.32
N GLY A 203 9.18 2.24 -6.27
CA GLY A 203 9.78 3.07 -7.32
C GLY A 203 8.73 3.79 -8.16
N LEU A 204 7.62 3.12 -8.49
CA LEU A 204 6.51 3.73 -9.21
C LEU A 204 5.72 4.73 -8.35
N VAL A 205 5.54 4.47 -7.05
CA VAL A 205 4.92 5.42 -6.10
C VAL A 205 5.74 6.69 -6.00
N ILE A 206 7.08 6.57 -5.90
CA ILE A 206 8.00 7.73 -5.88
C ILE A 206 7.86 8.52 -7.19
N LYS A 207 7.83 7.85 -8.34
CA LYS A 207 7.65 8.53 -9.63
C LYS A 207 6.30 9.28 -9.69
N ALA A 208 5.20 8.67 -9.27
CA ALA A 208 3.91 9.33 -9.22
C ALA A 208 3.92 10.56 -8.28
N SER A 209 4.73 10.54 -7.22
CA SER A 209 4.90 11.69 -6.33
C SER A 209 5.61 12.87 -7.00
N GLU A 210 6.49 12.61 -7.94
CA GLU A 210 7.23 13.65 -8.67
C GLU A 210 6.38 14.30 -9.77
N GLU A 211 5.59 13.50 -10.48
CA GLU A 211 4.89 13.91 -11.71
C GLU A 211 3.39 14.16 -11.48
N GLY A 212 2.73 13.45 -10.56
CA GLY A 212 1.29 13.51 -10.32
C GLY A 212 0.83 14.67 -9.45
N GLY A 213 -0.45 14.91 -9.40
CA GLY A 213 -1.09 15.92 -8.57
C GLY A 213 -2.56 16.12 -8.94
N LYS A 214 -3.15 17.24 -8.50
CA LYS A 214 -4.52 17.67 -8.89
C LYS A 214 -5.63 16.67 -8.57
N GLY A 215 -5.42 15.81 -7.55
CA GLY A 215 -6.37 14.77 -7.23
C GLY A 215 -6.37 13.59 -8.21
N GLU A 216 -5.39 13.49 -9.09
CA GLU A 216 -5.27 12.39 -10.06
C GLU A 216 -5.12 11.04 -9.36
N VAL A 217 -5.62 9.98 -10.03
CA VAL A 217 -5.34 8.60 -9.66
C VAL A 217 -4.39 8.00 -10.69
N TRP A 218 -3.20 7.65 -10.24
CA TRP A 218 -2.17 7.01 -11.04
C TRP A 218 -2.28 5.50 -10.87
N VAL A 219 -2.74 4.83 -11.92
CA VAL A 219 -2.94 3.39 -11.96
C VAL A 219 -1.74 2.74 -12.63
N MET A 220 -1.08 1.81 -11.96
CA MET A 220 0.07 1.12 -12.53
C MET A 220 -0.34 0.13 -13.60
N ASP A 221 0.33 0.16 -14.75
CA ASP A 221 0.23 -0.87 -15.78
C ASP A 221 0.98 -2.12 -15.29
N MET A 222 0.25 -3.10 -14.83
CA MET A 222 0.81 -4.32 -14.22
C MET A 222 0.91 -5.50 -15.21
N GLY A 223 0.60 -5.26 -16.49
CA GLY A 223 0.62 -6.30 -17.50
C GLY A 223 -0.46 -7.36 -17.29
N ASN A 224 -0.10 -8.64 -17.43
CA ASN A 224 -1.04 -9.76 -17.32
C ASN A 224 -1.20 -10.24 -15.86
N GLN A 225 -2.40 -10.73 -15.56
CA GLN A 225 -2.66 -11.38 -14.27
C GLN A 225 -1.99 -12.76 -14.23
N VAL A 226 -1.56 -13.16 -13.05
CA VAL A 226 -0.98 -14.47 -12.75
C VAL A 226 -2.05 -15.36 -12.13
N ASN A 227 -2.25 -16.56 -12.64
CA ASN A 227 -3.08 -17.56 -12.00
C ASN A 227 -2.40 -18.08 -10.73
N ILE A 228 -3.11 -18.02 -9.59
CA ILE A 228 -2.55 -18.36 -8.27
C ILE A 228 -2.32 -19.85 -8.10
N PHE A 229 -3.16 -20.70 -8.71
CA PHE A 229 -3.00 -22.14 -8.67
C PHE A 229 -1.77 -22.58 -9.50
N ASP A 230 -1.56 -21.98 -10.68
CA ASP A 230 -0.39 -22.25 -11.52
C ASP A 230 0.91 -21.77 -10.84
N LEU A 231 0.85 -20.63 -10.15
CA LEU A 231 1.97 -20.13 -9.36
C LEU A 231 2.34 -21.10 -8.23
N ALA A 232 1.35 -21.69 -7.54
CA ALA A 232 1.59 -22.69 -6.51
C ALA A 232 2.24 -23.95 -7.08
N ASN A 233 1.74 -24.46 -8.23
CA ASN A 233 2.35 -25.60 -8.93
C ASN A 233 3.82 -25.32 -9.27
N LYS A 234 4.11 -24.13 -9.82
CA LYS A 234 5.46 -23.76 -10.22
C LYS A 234 6.42 -23.66 -9.02
N ILE A 235 5.94 -23.19 -7.87
CA ILE A 235 6.75 -23.16 -6.63
C ILE A 235 7.06 -24.58 -6.15
N ILE A 236 6.07 -25.50 -6.20
CA ILE A 236 6.29 -26.91 -5.84
C ILE A 236 7.31 -27.56 -6.77
N GLU A 237 7.15 -27.37 -8.07
CA GLU A 237 8.09 -27.88 -9.08
C GLU A 237 9.52 -27.38 -8.82
N MET A 238 9.68 -26.08 -8.57
CA MET A 238 10.99 -25.48 -8.28
C MET A 238 11.61 -25.95 -6.97
N SER A 239 10.81 -26.35 -5.98
CA SER A 239 11.31 -26.87 -4.72
C SER A 239 11.89 -28.27 -4.82
N GLY A 240 11.52 -29.05 -5.86
CA GLY A 240 11.90 -30.43 -6.02
C GLY A 240 11.25 -31.40 -5.02
N GLU A 241 10.28 -30.94 -4.23
CA GLU A 241 9.57 -31.75 -3.24
C GLU A 241 8.15 -32.09 -3.74
N GLU A 242 7.68 -33.29 -3.40
CA GLU A 242 6.28 -33.66 -3.61
C GLU A 242 5.38 -32.97 -2.58
N LYS A 243 4.61 -31.97 -3.02
CA LYS A 243 3.59 -31.30 -2.19
C LYS A 243 2.26 -31.26 -2.95
N SER A 244 1.17 -31.34 -2.19
CA SER A 244 -0.17 -31.20 -2.74
C SER A 244 -0.68 -29.77 -2.57
N ILE A 245 -1.64 -29.40 -3.42
CA ILE A 245 -2.39 -28.14 -3.32
C ILE A 245 -3.80 -28.48 -2.84
N ARG A 246 -4.27 -27.77 -1.79
CA ARG A 246 -5.63 -27.89 -1.27
C ARG A 246 -6.43 -26.64 -1.62
N THR A 247 -7.53 -26.79 -2.35
CA THR A 247 -8.49 -25.70 -2.58
C THR A 247 -9.38 -25.54 -1.36
N ILE A 248 -9.43 -24.33 -0.79
CA ILE A 248 -10.13 -24.06 0.48
C ILE A 248 -11.44 -23.26 0.31
N GLY A 249 -11.83 -22.90 -0.92
CA GLY A 249 -12.99 -22.06 -1.21
C GLY A 249 -12.67 -20.56 -1.21
N VAL A 250 -13.49 -19.81 -1.96
CA VAL A 250 -13.40 -18.35 -2.04
C VAL A 250 -13.87 -17.75 -0.70
N ARG A 251 -13.11 -16.79 -0.17
CA ARG A 251 -13.44 -16.12 1.09
C ARG A 251 -14.48 -15.02 0.87
N THR A 252 -15.22 -14.67 1.93
CA THR A 252 -16.15 -13.53 1.88
C THR A 252 -15.43 -12.26 1.43
N GLY A 253 -16.03 -11.55 0.47
CA GLY A 253 -15.47 -10.33 -0.10
C GLY A 253 -14.33 -10.52 -1.11
N GLU A 254 -13.87 -11.75 -1.35
CA GLU A 254 -12.82 -12.05 -2.32
C GLU A 254 -13.39 -12.23 -3.72
N MET A 255 -12.71 -11.71 -4.75
CA MET A 255 -13.09 -11.86 -6.16
C MET A 255 -12.14 -12.82 -6.88
N LEU A 256 -12.61 -13.56 -7.88
CA LEU A 256 -11.77 -14.47 -8.69
C LEU A 256 -10.72 -13.69 -9.49
N TYR A 257 -11.07 -12.52 -9.97
CA TYR A 257 -10.17 -11.61 -10.70
C TYR A 257 -10.42 -10.17 -10.28
N GLU A 258 -9.38 -9.36 -10.28
CA GLU A 258 -9.44 -7.94 -9.96
C GLU A 258 -9.23 -7.10 -11.23
N LYS A 259 -9.81 -5.91 -11.27
CA LYS A 259 -9.57 -4.92 -12.31
C LYS A 259 -8.79 -3.74 -11.74
N LEU A 260 -7.98 -3.11 -12.57
CA LEU A 260 -7.22 -1.91 -12.17
C LEU A 260 -8.04 -0.62 -12.33
N MET A 261 -9.03 -0.64 -13.24
CA MET A 261 -9.90 0.49 -13.58
C MET A 261 -11.31 0.01 -13.90
N THR A 262 -12.30 0.89 -13.75
CA THR A 262 -13.65 0.69 -14.32
C THR A 262 -13.62 0.95 -15.81
N ALA A 263 -14.68 0.54 -16.54
CA ALA A 263 -14.78 0.84 -17.97
C ALA A 263 -14.82 2.36 -18.27
N GLU A 264 -15.41 3.15 -17.38
CA GLU A 264 -15.44 4.62 -17.51
C GLU A 264 -14.02 5.19 -17.30
N GLU A 265 -13.29 4.71 -16.30
CA GLU A 265 -11.92 5.11 -16.02
C GLU A 265 -10.98 4.72 -17.18
N GLU A 266 -11.12 3.51 -17.75
CA GLU A 266 -10.33 3.05 -18.91
C GLU A 266 -10.52 3.96 -20.12
N ASN A 267 -11.77 4.38 -20.41
CA ASN A 267 -12.09 5.28 -21.51
C ASN A 267 -11.57 6.70 -21.31
N GLY A 268 -11.48 7.16 -20.06
CA GLY A 268 -11.04 8.53 -19.70
C GLY A 268 -9.57 8.66 -19.34
N ALA A 269 -8.87 7.54 -19.12
CA ALA A 269 -7.49 7.55 -18.66
C ALA A 269 -6.50 7.93 -19.77
N THR A 270 -5.47 8.69 -19.38
CA THR A 270 -4.34 9.00 -20.26
C THR A 270 -3.18 8.09 -19.93
N LYS A 271 -2.64 7.35 -20.91
CA LYS A 271 -1.46 6.50 -20.71
C LYS A 271 -0.19 7.36 -20.71
N SER A 272 0.63 7.22 -19.67
CA SER A 272 1.94 7.84 -19.52
C SER A 272 2.96 6.84 -19.00
N GLY A 273 3.82 6.34 -19.89
CA GLY A 273 4.80 5.30 -19.56
C GLY A 273 4.15 4.04 -18.99
N LYS A 274 4.47 3.74 -17.72
CA LYS A 274 3.91 2.60 -16.97
C LYS A 274 2.65 2.95 -16.16
N PHE A 275 1.96 4.05 -16.49
CA PHE A 275 0.77 4.48 -15.79
C PHE A 275 -0.39 4.77 -16.72
N PHE A 276 -1.59 4.55 -16.20
CA PHE A 276 -2.82 5.17 -16.66
C PHE A 276 -3.22 6.24 -15.64
N ILE A 277 -3.43 7.46 -16.09
CA ILE A 277 -3.74 8.62 -15.24
C ILE A 277 -5.22 8.94 -15.40
N ILE A 278 -5.96 8.87 -14.31
CA ILE A 278 -7.37 9.22 -14.19
C ILE A 278 -7.45 10.62 -13.57
N LYS A 279 -8.14 11.53 -14.25
CA LYS A 279 -8.35 12.91 -13.78
C LYS A 279 -9.63 13.06 -13.00
#